data_440478e233cb89f7bd10060989d0c68e
#
_entry.id   440478e233cb89f7bd10060989d0c68e
#
_cell.length_a   1.000
_cell.length_b   1.000
_cell.length_c   1.000
_cell.angle_alpha   90.00
_cell.angle_beta   90.00
_cell.angle_gamma   90.00
#
_symmetry.space_group_name_H-M   'P 1'
#
loop_
_entity.id
_entity.type
_entity.pdbx_description
1 polymer ?
#
loop_
_entity_poly.entity_id
_entity_poly.type
_entity_poly.pdbx_seq_one_letter_code
_entity_poly.pdbx_strand_id
1 'polypeptide(L)'
;EWVRTTAPGLHYHIPYPIEVVMTPEVTRDNRIEIGFRDVSGNSSSRRDIADESQMITGDENIVDIDFVVFWRISDAGQYLFNLAEPDDTIKVAAEAVMREIIGRTPIQTALTEGRQDIQAQARAQLQELLDEYGSGVRVRDVQLLAVDPPSDVIDAFNEVQRARQDRDRL
;
A
#
# COMPACT_ATOMS: atom_id res chain seq x y z
N GLU A 1 16.02 19.70 18.69
CA GLU A 1 15.07 19.22 19.72
C GLU A 1 13.69 19.77 19.42
N TRP A 2 12.67 18.90 19.41
CA TRP A 2 11.29 19.32 19.19
C TRP A 2 10.75 20.09 20.40
N VAL A 3 10.18 21.28 20.16
CA VAL A 3 9.75 22.19 21.23
C VAL A 3 8.24 22.19 21.41
N ARG A 4 7.47 22.32 20.32
CA ARG A 4 5.99 22.37 20.42
C ARG A 4 5.32 22.15 19.06
N THR A 5 4.07 21.70 19.10
CA THR A 5 3.13 21.72 17.97
C THR A 5 2.14 22.87 18.17
N THR A 6 1.84 23.61 17.10
CA THR A 6 0.86 24.70 17.10
C THR A 6 -0.34 24.32 16.24
N ALA A 7 -1.53 24.83 16.61
CA ALA A 7 -2.73 24.67 15.78
C ALA A 7 -2.60 25.46 14.47
N PRO A 8 -3.40 25.13 13.43
CA PRO A 8 -3.45 25.93 12.20
C PRO A 8 -3.77 27.39 12.50
N GLY A 9 -3.01 28.32 11.89
CA GLY A 9 -3.19 29.75 12.10
C GLY A 9 -1.90 30.53 12.01
N LEU A 10 -1.96 31.80 12.34
CA LEU A 10 -0.80 32.71 12.39
C LEU A 10 -0.10 32.56 13.73
N HIS A 11 1.17 32.13 13.69
CA HIS A 11 2.01 31.98 14.86
C HIS A 11 3.34 32.71 14.64
N TYR A 12 3.93 33.19 15.74
CA TYR A 12 5.27 33.81 15.73
C TYR A 12 6.30 32.79 16.23
N HIS A 13 7.44 32.72 15.58
CA HIS A 13 8.60 31.94 16.00
C HIS A 13 9.87 32.80 16.01
N ILE A 14 10.90 32.36 16.70
CA ILE A 14 12.19 32.99 16.72
C ILE A 14 12.90 32.74 15.40
N PRO A 15 13.50 33.75 14.74
CA PRO A 15 14.12 33.56 13.44
C PRO A 15 15.32 32.58 13.48
N TYR A 16 15.56 31.98 12.30
CA TYR A 16 16.77 31.15 12.10
C TYR A 16 18.04 31.93 12.58
N PRO A 17 19.02 31.25 13.22
CA PRO A 17 19.17 29.82 13.38
C PRO A 17 18.60 29.23 14.69
N ILE A 18 17.86 30.00 15.49
CA ILE A 18 17.42 29.55 16.81
C ILE A 18 16.24 28.58 16.72
N GLU A 19 15.29 28.89 15.85
CA GLU A 19 14.10 28.05 15.66
C GLU A 19 13.88 27.76 14.17
N VAL A 20 13.48 26.52 13.86
CA VAL A 20 13.10 26.07 12.52
C VAL A 20 11.67 25.54 12.58
N VAL A 21 10.81 26.01 11.68
CA VAL A 21 9.42 25.58 11.58
C VAL A 21 9.28 24.56 10.46
N MET A 22 8.66 23.43 10.77
CA MET A 22 8.25 22.41 9.79
C MET A 22 6.73 22.44 9.68
N THR A 23 6.22 22.49 8.44
CA THR A 23 4.78 22.60 8.15
C THR A 23 4.32 21.43 7.26
N PRO A 24 4.19 20.20 7.82
CA PRO A 24 3.68 19.09 7.04
C PRO A 24 2.20 19.28 6.69
N GLU A 25 1.78 18.84 5.51
CA GLU A 25 0.42 18.99 5.02
C GLU A 25 -0.52 17.93 5.64
N VAL A 26 -0.98 18.17 6.87
CA VAL A 26 -1.82 17.23 7.64
C VAL A 26 -3.23 17.03 7.08
N THR A 27 -3.71 17.94 6.24
CA THR A 27 -5.05 17.88 5.65
C THR A 27 -5.10 17.19 4.29
N ARG A 28 -3.94 16.99 3.68
CA ARG A 28 -3.82 16.36 2.37
C ARG A 28 -3.90 14.84 2.50
N ASP A 29 -4.70 14.22 1.64
CA ASP A 29 -4.63 12.78 1.42
C ASP A 29 -3.47 12.49 0.47
N ASN A 30 -2.49 11.76 0.97
CA ASN A 30 -1.36 11.27 0.19
C ASN A 30 -1.69 9.90 -0.37
N ARG A 31 -1.07 9.54 -1.51
CA ARG A 31 -1.21 8.22 -2.10
C ARG A 31 0.16 7.63 -2.38
N ILE A 32 0.30 6.34 -2.16
CA ILE A 32 1.47 5.54 -2.51
C ILE A 32 1.02 4.44 -3.46
N GLU A 33 1.69 4.35 -4.61
CA GLU A 33 1.48 3.34 -5.63
C GLU A 33 2.46 2.19 -5.41
N ILE A 34 1.96 0.96 -5.42
CA ILE A 34 2.75 -0.25 -5.22
C ILE A 34 2.46 -1.21 -6.35
N GLY A 35 3.52 -1.77 -6.95
CA GLY A 35 3.48 -2.63 -8.13
C GLY A 35 3.60 -1.88 -9.46
N PHE A 36 3.32 -0.59 -9.50
CA PHE A 36 3.38 0.20 -10.72
C PHE A 36 3.80 1.65 -10.45
N ARG A 37 4.13 2.37 -11.54
CA ARG A 37 4.34 3.82 -11.54
C ARG A 37 3.66 4.44 -12.74
N ASP A 38 2.89 5.50 -12.51
CA ASP A 38 2.33 6.34 -13.57
C ASP A 38 3.39 7.30 -14.10
N VAL A 39 3.89 7.08 -15.31
CA VAL A 39 5.03 7.82 -15.87
C VAL A 39 4.68 9.24 -16.35
N SER A 40 3.39 9.58 -16.52
CA SER A 40 3.02 10.85 -17.17
C SER A 40 1.63 11.39 -16.85
N GLY A 41 1.01 10.98 -15.76
CA GLY A 41 -0.36 11.42 -15.45
C GLY A 41 -1.42 10.98 -16.50
N ASN A 42 -1.03 10.17 -17.45
CA ASN A 42 -1.88 9.58 -18.47
C ASN A 42 -1.86 8.06 -18.28
N SER A 43 -3.00 7.47 -18.05
CA SER A 43 -3.21 6.03 -17.80
C SER A 43 -2.68 5.08 -18.90
N SER A 44 -2.16 5.61 -19.97
CA SER A 44 -1.57 4.85 -21.08
C SER A 44 -0.05 4.59 -20.95
N SER A 45 0.60 5.12 -19.92
CA SER A 45 2.05 4.96 -19.71
C SER A 45 2.33 4.42 -18.31
N ARG A 46 1.65 3.33 -17.95
CA ARG A 46 1.89 2.58 -16.72
C ARG A 46 3.13 1.72 -16.89
N ARG A 47 4.04 1.77 -15.92
CA ARG A 47 5.21 0.91 -15.85
C ARG A 47 5.08 -0.02 -14.67
N ASP A 48 5.03 -1.31 -14.92
CA ASP A 48 4.97 -2.32 -13.89
C ASP A 48 6.35 -2.54 -13.26
N ILE A 49 6.36 -2.75 -11.95
CA ILE A 49 7.57 -3.03 -11.15
C ILE A 49 7.39 -4.40 -10.52
N ALA A 50 7.88 -5.42 -11.22
CA ALA A 50 7.71 -6.82 -10.83
C ALA A 50 8.21 -7.13 -9.41
N ASP A 51 9.27 -6.49 -8.94
CA ASP A 51 9.82 -6.69 -7.60
C ASP A 51 8.82 -6.26 -6.49
N GLU A 52 7.91 -5.33 -6.80
CA GLU A 52 6.88 -4.83 -5.88
C GLU A 52 5.54 -5.54 -6.06
N SER A 53 5.19 -5.94 -7.31
CA SER A 53 3.90 -6.53 -7.66
C SER A 53 3.83 -8.03 -7.43
N GLN A 54 4.94 -8.75 -7.63
CA GLN A 54 4.94 -10.21 -7.58
C GLN A 54 4.83 -10.75 -6.16
N MET A 55 3.80 -11.57 -5.94
CA MET A 55 3.52 -12.23 -4.67
C MET A 55 3.15 -13.68 -4.89
N ILE A 56 3.34 -14.51 -3.84
CA ILE A 56 2.98 -15.92 -3.86
C ILE A 56 1.72 -16.10 -3.01
N THR A 57 0.70 -16.74 -3.58
CA THR A 57 -0.55 -17.07 -2.89
C THR A 57 -0.40 -18.27 -1.98
N GLY A 58 -1.39 -18.50 -1.09
CA GLY A 58 -1.38 -19.63 -0.16
C GLY A 58 -1.45 -21.02 -0.83
N ASP A 59 -1.84 -21.07 -2.09
CA ASP A 59 -1.86 -22.28 -2.95
C ASP A 59 -0.68 -22.30 -3.95
N GLU A 60 0.41 -21.62 -3.62
CA GLU A 60 1.72 -21.67 -4.32
C GLU A 60 1.67 -21.14 -5.78
N ASN A 61 0.74 -20.26 -6.10
CA ASN A 61 0.69 -19.57 -7.39
C ASN A 61 1.36 -18.20 -7.30
N ILE A 62 1.99 -17.77 -8.39
CA ILE A 62 2.53 -16.42 -8.51
C ILE A 62 1.43 -15.52 -9.08
N VAL A 63 1.26 -14.34 -8.46
CA VAL A 63 0.31 -13.31 -8.91
C VAL A 63 1.01 -11.96 -8.93
N ASP A 64 0.64 -11.13 -9.89
CA ASP A 64 1.00 -9.72 -9.93
C ASP A 64 -0.14 -8.91 -9.31
N ILE A 65 0.18 -8.12 -8.29
CA ILE A 65 -0.79 -7.34 -7.54
C ILE A 65 -0.38 -5.88 -7.53
N ASP A 66 -1.24 -5.06 -8.12
CA ASP A 66 -1.12 -3.62 -8.10
C ASP A 66 -2.12 -3.01 -7.14
N PHE A 67 -1.64 -2.19 -6.24
CA PHE A 67 -2.51 -1.53 -5.28
C PHE A 67 -2.03 -0.13 -4.91
N VAL A 68 -2.95 0.64 -4.35
CA VAL A 68 -2.72 2.01 -3.89
C VAL A 68 -3.13 2.13 -2.44
N VAL A 69 -2.28 2.76 -1.64
CA VAL A 69 -2.57 3.11 -0.25
C VAL A 69 -2.84 4.60 -0.17
N PHE A 70 -4.00 4.97 0.38
CA PHE A 70 -4.36 6.33 0.72
C PHE A 70 -4.17 6.56 2.21
N TRP A 71 -3.42 7.60 2.54
CA TRP A 71 -3.09 7.89 3.92
C TRP A 71 -2.96 9.40 4.16
N ARG A 72 -3.01 9.80 5.41
CA ARG A 72 -2.77 11.18 5.83
C ARG A 72 -2.04 11.23 7.15
N ILE A 73 -1.44 12.38 7.43
CA ILE A 73 -0.78 12.65 8.70
C ILE A 73 -1.86 12.91 9.76
N SER A 74 -1.85 12.14 10.86
CA SER A 74 -2.72 12.34 12.03
C SER A 74 -2.00 13.10 13.14
N ASP A 75 -0.70 12.84 13.32
CA ASP A 75 0.15 13.54 14.26
C ASP A 75 1.46 13.96 13.59
N ALA A 76 1.62 15.28 13.41
CA ALA A 76 2.78 15.85 12.73
C ALA A 76 4.10 15.64 13.49
N GLY A 77 4.03 15.60 14.83
CA GLY A 77 5.22 15.38 15.67
C GLY A 77 5.75 13.96 15.50
N GLN A 78 4.88 12.98 15.63
CA GLN A 78 5.25 11.57 15.43
C GLN A 78 5.76 11.32 14.00
N TYR A 79 5.06 11.84 13.00
CA TYR A 79 5.43 11.69 11.59
C TYR A 79 6.84 12.23 11.27
N LEU A 80 7.20 13.40 11.84
CA LEU A 80 8.48 14.05 11.55
C LEU A 80 9.66 13.51 12.36
N PHE A 81 9.42 12.95 13.54
CA PHE A 81 10.49 12.64 14.49
C PHE A 81 10.65 11.16 14.81
N ASN A 82 9.63 10.33 14.61
CA ASN A 82 9.70 8.90 14.92
C ASN A 82 10.23 8.07 13.73
N LEU A 83 10.03 8.54 12.50
CA LEU A 83 10.47 7.86 11.28
C LEU A 83 11.48 8.71 10.51
N ALA A 84 12.55 8.09 10.03
CA ALA A 84 13.57 8.77 9.22
C ALA A 84 13.04 9.08 7.81
N GLU A 85 12.36 8.10 7.19
CA GLU A 85 11.79 8.16 5.84
C GLU A 85 10.37 7.61 5.89
N PRO A 86 9.37 8.42 6.27
CA PRO A 86 8.02 7.93 6.52
C PRO A 86 7.34 7.36 5.27
N ASP A 87 7.53 7.94 4.10
CA ASP A 87 6.91 7.49 2.86
C ASP A 87 7.43 6.10 2.45
N ASP A 88 8.73 5.87 2.52
CA ASP A 88 9.34 4.57 2.24
C ASP A 88 8.95 3.54 3.29
N THR A 89 8.88 3.94 4.56
CA THR A 89 8.43 3.06 5.64
C THR A 89 6.99 2.60 5.43
N ILE A 90 6.08 3.50 5.07
CA ILE A 90 4.68 3.16 4.78
C ILE A 90 4.60 2.20 3.58
N LYS A 91 5.40 2.45 2.54
CA LYS A 91 5.45 1.61 1.35
C LYS A 91 5.89 0.19 1.68
N VAL A 92 7.03 0.03 2.34
CA VAL A 92 7.58 -1.29 2.73
C VAL A 92 6.61 -2.02 3.68
N ALA A 93 6.02 -1.31 4.63
CA ALA A 93 5.00 -1.86 5.52
C ALA A 93 3.78 -2.36 4.76
N ALA A 94 3.28 -1.59 3.78
CA ALA A 94 2.14 -1.97 2.96
C ALA A 94 2.43 -3.19 2.08
N GLU A 95 3.63 -3.27 1.49
CA GLU A 95 4.08 -4.45 0.74
C GLU A 95 4.15 -5.70 1.63
N ALA A 96 4.72 -5.58 2.83
CA ALA A 96 4.86 -6.68 3.77
C ALA A 96 3.48 -7.22 4.21
N VAL A 97 2.58 -6.32 4.58
CA VAL A 97 1.20 -6.66 5.00
C VAL A 97 0.44 -7.32 3.84
N MET A 98 0.51 -6.75 2.63
CA MET A 98 -0.16 -7.34 1.47
C MET A 98 0.38 -8.73 1.15
N ARG A 99 1.70 -8.91 1.16
CA ARG A 99 2.35 -10.20 0.93
C ARG A 99 1.96 -11.24 1.98
N GLU A 100 1.79 -10.85 3.23
CA GLU A 100 1.31 -11.74 4.30
C GLU A 100 -0.14 -12.18 4.07
N ILE A 101 -1.03 -11.28 3.68
CA ILE A 101 -2.44 -11.59 3.43
C ILE A 101 -2.58 -12.51 2.21
N ILE A 102 -1.89 -12.17 1.11
CA ILE A 102 -1.91 -12.95 -0.13
C ILE A 102 -1.31 -14.34 0.08
N GLY A 103 -0.23 -14.45 0.87
CA GLY A 103 0.38 -15.74 1.22
C GLY A 103 -0.52 -16.70 2.01
N ARG A 104 -1.62 -16.22 2.54
CA ARG A 104 -2.67 -17.05 3.20
C ARG A 104 -3.92 -17.22 2.35
N THR A 105 -4.03 -16.52 1.23
CA THR A 105 -5.23 -16.47 0.39
C THR A 105 -5.04 -17.32 -0.86
N PRO A 106 -5.98 -18.25 -1.19
CA PRO A 106 -5.95 -18.95 -2.45
C PRO A 106 -6.14 -18.02 -3.65
N ILE A 107 -5.48 -18.31 -4.78
CA ILE A 107 -5.53 -17.46 -5.97
C ILE A 107 -6.94 -17.15 -6.44
N GLN A 108 -7.85 -18.13 -6.41
CA GLN A 108 -9.24 -17.95 -6.84
C GLN A 108 -9.96 -16.88 -6.01
N THR A 109 -9.74 -16.88 -4.69
CA THR A 109 -10.31 -15.89 -3.78
C THR A 109 -9.72 -14.50 -4.05
N ALA A 110 -8.41 -14.41 -4.30
CA ALA A 110 -7.75 -13.14 -4.60
C ALA A 110 -8.23 -12.52 -5.92
N LEU A 111 -8.53 -13.36 -6.93
CA LEU A 111 -9.01 -12.91 -8.24
C LEU A 111 -10.50 -12.49 -8.24
N THR A 112 -11.32 -12.97 -7.30
CA THR A 112 -12.77 -12.82 -7.35
C THR A 112 -13.36 -12.08 -6.14
N GLU A 113 -14.09 -12.80 -5.30
CA GLU A 113 -14.89 -12.22 -4.21
C GLU A 113 -14.07 -11.74 -3.02
N GLY A 114 -12.84 -12.23 -2.86
CA GLY A 114 -11.98 -11.90 -1.72
C GLY A 114 -11.36 -10.51 -1.76
N ARG A 115 -11.50 -9.76 -2.84
CA ARG A 115 -10.84 -8.44 -3.00
C ARG A 115 -11.20 -7.44 -1.90
N GLN A 116 -12.47 -7.37 -1.54
CA GLN A 116 -12.93 -6.44 -0.49
C GLN A 116 -12.42 -6.85 0.89
N ASP A 117 -12.41 -8.15 1.17
CA ASP A 117 -11.88 -8.67 2.44
C ASP A 117 -10.36 -8.46 2.54
N ILE A 118 -9.63 -8.67 1.44
CA ILE A 118 -8.18 -8.41 1.36
C ILE A 118 -7.91 -6.93 1.62
N GLN A 119 -8.63 -6.01 0.99
CA GLN A 119 -8.49 -4.56 1.18
C GLN A 119 -8.78 -4.16 2.64
N ALA A 120 -9.84 -4.69 3.22
CA ALA A 120 -10.22 -4.41 4.61
C ALA A 120 -9.16 -4.92 5.60
N GLN A 121 -8.67 -6.15 5.41
CA GLN A 121 -7.61 -6.74 6.23
C GLN A 121 -6.30 -5.97 6.07
N ALA A 122 -5.91 -5.64 4.83
CA ALA A 122 -4.69 -4.88 4.55
C ALA A 122 -4.73 -3.50 5.23
N ARG A 123 -5.86 -2.80 5.15
CA ARG A 123 -6.04 -1.53 5.84
C ARG A 123 -5.92 -1.66 7.35
N ALA A 124 -6.54 -2.68 7.95
CA ALA A 124 -6.53 -2.88 9.39
C ALA A 124 -5.13 -3.24 9.91
N GLN A 125 -4.48 -4.22 9.28
CA GLN A 125 -3.13 -4.67 9.68
C GLN A 125 -2.06 -3.59 9.43
N LEU A 126 -2.17 -2.87 8.30
CA LEU A 126 -1.25 -1.75 8.04
C LEU A 126 -1.40 -0.63 9.06
N GLN A 127 -2.63 -0.29 9.46
CA GLN A 127 -2.86 0.70 10.50
C GLN A 127 -2.27 0.24 11.84
N GLU A 128 -2.49 -1.02 12.22
CA GLU A 128 -1.95 -1.60 13.46
C GLU A 128 -0.41 -1.53 13.49
N LEU A 129 0.24 -1.91 12.40
CA LEU A 129 1.70 -1.86 12.28
C LEU A 129 2.23 -0.42 12.33
N LEU A 130 1.58 0.53 11.67
CA LEU A 130 1.98 1.93 11.69
C LEU A 130 1.72 2.59 13.05
N ASP A 131 0.71 2.15 13.79
CA ASP A 131 0.44 2.59 15.17
C ASP A 131 1.51 2.04 16.13
N GLU A 132 1.95 0.79 15.94
CA GLU A 132 3.07 0.19 16.73
C GLU A 132 4.37 0.97 16.52
N TYR A 133 4.64 1.42 15.31
CA TYR A 133 5.82 2.26 15.01
C TYR A 133 5.67 3.70 15.52
N GLY A 134 4.51 4.09 16.02
CA GLY A 134 4.23 5.46 16.41
C GLY A 134 4.39 6.44 15.25
N SER A 135 3.99 6.05 14.05
CA SER A 135 4.25 6.77 12.80
C SER A 135 3.50 8.12 12.71
N GLY A 136 2.45 8.31 13.48
CA GLY A 136 1.57 9.48 13.36
C GLY A 136 0.79 9.52 12.04
N VAL A 137 0.63 8.37 11.37
CA VAL A 137 -0.05 8.21 10.08
C VAL A 137 -1.39 7.52 10.27
N ARG A 138 -2.39 7.97 9.52
CA ARG A 138 -3.72 7.33 9.44
C ARG A 138 -3.97 6.80 8.04
N VAL A 139 -4.08 5.46 7.92
CA VAL A 139 -4.49 4.81 6.67
C VAL A 139 -5.97 5.08 6.43
N ARG A 140 -6.28 5.66 5.29
CA ARG A 140 -7.65 5.98 4.87
C ARG A 140 -8.29 4.80 4.14
N ASP A 141 -7.57 4.30 3.15
CA ASP A 141 -8.07 3.23 2.30
C ASP A 141 -6.89 2.47 1.66
N VAL A 142 -7.13 1.22 1.30
CA VAL A 142 -6.23 0.39 0.49
C VAL A 142 -7.07 -0.14 -0.67
N GLN A 143 -6.66 0.15 -1.90
CA GLN A 143 -7.39 -0.23 -3.11
C GLN A 143 -6.55 -1.13 -3.99
N LEU A 144 -7.05 -2.34 -4.26
CA LEU A 144 -6.49 -3.25 -5.26
C LEU A 144 -6.93 -2.80 -6.66
N LEU A 145 -5.98 -2.48 -7.53
CA LEU A 145 -6.24 -2.07 -8.90
C LEU A 145 -6.25 -3.27 -9.86
N ALA A 146 -5.20 -4.07 -9.82
CA ALA A 146 -5.07 -5.29 -10.61
C ALA A 146 -4.65 -6.46 -9.71
N VAL A 147 -5.15 -7.63 -10.03
CA VAL A 147 -4.71 -8.92 -9.48
C VAL A 147 -4.77 -9.89 -10.66
N ASP A 148 -3.63 -10.21 -11.22
CA ASP A 148 -3.52 -11.00 -12.44
C ASP A 148 -2.41 -12.06 -12.29
N PRO A 149 -2.49 -13.20 -12.98
CA PRO A 149 -1.33 -14.06 -13.16
C PRO A 149 -0.25 -13.35 -13.96
N PRO A 150 1.05 -13.61 -13.71
CA PRO A 150 2.11 -13.02 -14.52
C PRO A 150 1.92 -13.28 -16.01
N SER A 151 2.25 -12.29 -16.85
CA SER A 151 2.05 -12.33 -18.31
C SER A 151 2.62 -13.58 -18.97
N ASP A 152 3.75 -14.06 -18.45
CA ASP A 152 4.48 -15.21 -19.02
C ASP A 152 3.78 -16.56 -18.82
N VAL A 153 2.81 -16.63 -17.88
CA VAL A 153 2.12 -17.89 -17.54
C VAL A 153 0.60 -17.85 -17.79
N ILE A 154 0.08 -16.76 -18.33
CA ILE A 154 -1.37 -16.57 -18.57
C ILE A 154 -1.96 -17.73 -19.40
N ASP A 155 -1.29 -18.15 -20.46
CA ASP A 155 -1.79 -19.20 -21.35
C ASP A 155 -1.84 -20.54 -20.63
N ALA A 156 -0.79 -20.91 -19.89
CA ALA A 156 -0.73 -22.13 -19.10
C ALA A 156 -1.76 -22.13 -17.97
N PHE A 157 -1.95 -21.00 -17.30
CA PHE A 157 -2.95 -20.81 -16.26
C PHE A 157 -4.37 -21.03 -16.79
N ASN A 158 -4.70 -20.45 -17.94
CA ASN A 158 -5.99 -20.61 -18.59
C ASN A 158 -6.27 -22.07 -19.00
N GLU A 159 -5.25 -22.80 -19.46
CA GLU A 159 -5.37 -24.20 -19.81
C GLU A 159 -5.68 -25.08 -18.58
N VAL A 160 -4.98 -24.85 -17.48
CA VAL A 160 -5.24 -25.53 -16.19
C VAL A 160 -6.65 -25.23 -15.68
N GLN A 161 -7.12 -23.97 -15.78
CA GLN A 161 -8.47 -23.60 -15.38
C GLN A 161 -9.55 -24.30 -16.21
N ARG A 162 -9.36 -24.41 -17.52
CA ARG A 162 -10.26 -25.15 -18.42
C ARG A 162 -10.31 -26.63 -18.02
N ALA A 163 -9.16 -27.27 -17.79
CA ALA A 163 -9.07 -28.66 -17.38
C ALA A 163 -9.76 -28.93 -16.03
N ARG A 164 -9.66 -27.99 -15.06
CA ARG A 164 -10.38 -28.09 -13.78
C ARG A 164 -11.89 -27.98 -13.97
N GLN A 165 -12.37 -27.04 -14.76
CA GLN A 165 -13.81 -26.87 -15.07
C GLN A 165 -14.39 -28.10 -15.79
N ASP A 166 -13.66 -28.71 -16.70
CA ASP A 166 -14.08 -29.92 -17.40
C ASP A 166 -14.18 -31.13 -16.48
N ARG A 167 -13.25 -31.23 -15.51
CA ARG A 167 -13.31 -32.28 -14.48
C ARG A 167 -14.51 -32.09 -13.55
N ASP A 168 -14.84 -30.89 -13.15
CA ASP A 168 -15.95 -30.60 -12.21
C ASP A 168 -17.33 -30.71 -12.88
N ARG A 169 -17.38 -30.85 -14.22
CA ARG A 169 -18.60 -31.08 -15.01
C ARG A 169 -18.93 -32.56 -15.22
N LEU A 170 -18.01 -33.47 -14.90
CA LEU A 170 -18.17 -34.93 -15.02
C LEU A 170 -18.67 -35.53 -13.70
#